data_3c2e4f1060be477bd8802a3e4e291bb9
#
_entry.id   3c2e4f1060be477bd8802a3e4e291bb9
#
_cell.length_a   1.000
_cell.length_b   1.000
_cell.length_c   1.000
_cell.angle_alpha   90.00
_cell.angle_beta   90.00
_cell.angle_gamma   90.00
#
_symmetry.space_group_name_H-M   'P 1'
#
loop_
_entity.id
_entity.type
_entity.pdbx_description
1 polymer ?
#
loop_
_entity_poly.entity_id
_entity_poly.type
_entity_poly.pdbx_seq_one_letter_code
_entity_poly.pdbx_strand_id
1 'polypeptide(L)'
;MNILFYDMGSYTYQDTLYYLKQLGHTCKTVYYHFPDKFHDDFFCDRFEKQLQSDSYDAVMSINFFPLIADLCHAHQIPYLAWCYDSPLEEKLEEYFSYDTNHIFLFDRIEAEYYQQLGYSQVQHLPLAVNTERLDKLQFSPAQIQKHRCDVSFIGHLYESPLQVLLYSADDYIKGYIEGILQAQLRVYGYYFIDELITDELLDSVNQSFRKVGQTSLTLNHRGLSFAIASEITNLERCFLLEQMGELFNTHFYTTKPHSLSDHVISLGPVKYMEEMPCVFRSSRLNLNPTLKSIQSGIPLRALDIMGSKGVLLSNFQPELVEYFEDGQDLILYSSMEEAVEKAAYYLQHDDIREQIAQNGYEKIKESFTYPDRIQKMLATI
;
A
#
# COMPACT_ATOMS: atom_id res chain seq x y z
N MET A 1 -18.13 -22.01 -6.82
CA MET A 1 -17.99 -21.14 -7.99
C MET A 1 -16.75 -21.53 -8.78
N ASN A 2 -16.77 -21.33 -10.09
CA ASN A 2 -15.63 -21.47 -10.98
C ASN A 2 -15.06 -20.08 -11.29
N ILE A 3 -13.87 -19.76 -10.80
CA ILE A 3 -13.29 -18.41 -10.84
C ILE A 3 -12.08 -18.39 -11.76
N LEU A 4 -12.05 -17.46 -12.72
CA LEU A 4 -10.86 -17.15 -13.49
C LEU A 4 -10.04 -16.11 -12.73
N PHE A 5 -8.86 -16.48 -12.22
CA PHE A 5 -8.00 -15.58 -11.49
C PHE A 5 -6.88 -15.04 -12.39
N TYR A 6 -6.82 -13.72 -12.54
CA TYR A 6 -5.72 -13.06 -13.23
C TYR A 6 -4.59 -12.73 -12.24
N ASP A 7 -3.38 -13.19 -12.57
CA ASP A 7 -2.17 -12.94 -11.80
C ASP A 7 -1.14 -12.15 -12.64
N MET A 8 -0.82 -10.97 -12.16
CA MET A 8 0.25 -10.13 -12.71
C MET A 8 1.60 -10.34 -12.02
N GLY A 9 1.70 -11.29 -11.09
CA GLY A 9 2.87 -11.50 -10.23
C GLY A 9 2.77 -10.78 -8.89
N SER A 10 1.55 -10.53 -8.39
CA SER A 10 1.36 -9.94 -7.06
C SER A 10 1.85 -10.85 -5.94
N TYR A 11 2.32 -10.28 -4.84
CA TYR A 11 2.80 -11.08 -3.70
C TYR A 11 1.70 -11.87 -3.00
N THR A 12 0.46 -11.38 -3.04
CA THR A 12 -0.68 -11.89 -2.28
C THR A 12 -1.55 -12.89 -3.04
N TYR A 13 -1.28 -13.10 -4.34
CA TYR A 13 -2.11 -13.99 -5.16
C TYR A 13 -2.14 -15.43 -4.64
N GLN A 14 -1.00 -15.93 -4.12
CA GLN A 14 -0.91 -17.31 -3.61
C GLN A 14 -1.81 -17.51 -2.39
N ASP A 15 -1.82 -16.56 -1.46
CA ASP A 15 -2.67 -16.61 -0.29
C ASP A 15 -4.16 -16.50 -0.68
N THR A 16 -4.49 -15.62 -1.64
CA THR A 16 -5.86 -15.49 -2.17
C THR A 16 -6.33 -16.79 -2.82
N LEU A 17 -5.54 -17.39 -3.70
CA LEU A 17 -5.86 -18.67 -4.34
C LEU A 17 -5.97 -19.81 -3.35
N TYR A 18 -5.10 -19.84 -2.33
CA TYR A 18 -5.16 -20.85 -1.29
C TYR A 18 -6.53 -20.83 -0.59
N TYR A 19 -6.97 -19.67 -0.15
CA TYR A 19 -8.25 -19.54 0.57
C TYR A 19 -9.48 -19.68 -0.31
N LEU A 20 -9.44 -19.24 -1.58
CA LEU A 20 -10.51 -19.54 -2.55
C LEU A 20 -10.75 -21.06 -2.66
N LYS A 21 -9.66 -21.85 -2.78
CA LYS A 21 -9.74 -23.30 -2.84
C LYS A 21 -10.21 -23.93 -1.52
N GLN A 22 -9.74 -23.40 -0.37
CA GLN A 22 -10.21 -23.85 0.95
C GLN A 22 -11.71 -23.62 1.17
N LEU A 23 -12.24 -22.54 0.60
CA LEU A 23 -13.67 -22.22 0.62
C LEU A 23 -14.50 -23.03 -0.40
N GLY A 24 -13.87 -23.97 -1.13
CA GLY A 24 -14.54 -24.88 -2.05
C GLY A 24 -14.74 -24.32 -3.47
N HIS A 25 -14.04 -23.25 -3.85
CA HIS A 25 -14.11 -22.69 -5.21
C HIS A 25 -13.09 -23.36 -6.12
N THR A 26 -13.44 -23.53 -7.41
CA THR A 26 -12.51 -23.94 -8.46
C THR A 26 -11.88 -22.69 -9.06
N CYS A 27 -10.54 -22.67 -9.17
CA CYS A 27 -9.83 -21.53 -9.69
C CYS A 27 -8.91 -21.95 -10.84
N LYS A 28 -9.04 -21.26 -11.99
CA LYS A 28 -8.08 -21.31 -13.08
C LYS A 28 -7.30 -20.00 -13.10
N THR A 29 -5.98 -20.06 -13.24
CA THR A 29 -5.11 -18.86 -13.20
C THR A 29 -4.60 -18.53 -14.58
N VAL A 30 -4.65 -17.26 -14.96
CA VAL A 30 -3.98 -16.68 -16.11
C VAL A 30 -2.87 -15.77 -15.60
N TYR A 31 -1.63 -16.17 -15.86
CA TYR A 31 -0.46 -15.33 -15.59
C TYR A 31 -0.09 -14.52 -16.83
N TYR A 32 -0.05 -13.22 -16.69
CA TYR A 32 0.39 -12.30 -17.73
C TYR A 32 0.83 -10.97 -17.14
N HIS A 33 1.84 -10.35 -17.73
CA HIS A 33 2.32 -9.03 -17.35
C HIS A 33 2.10 -8.06 -18.51
N PHE A 34 1.26 -7.05 -18.32
CA PHE A 34 0.94 -6.06 -19.35
C PHE A 34 2.13 -5.16 -19.63
N PRO A 35 2.50 -4.95 -20.93
CA PRO A 35 3.32 -3.81 -21.34
C PRO A 35 2.57 -2.48 -21.12
N ASP A 36 1.27 -2.45 -21.45
CA ASP A 36 0.35 -1.34 -21.20
C ASP A 36 -0.99 -1.91 -20.74
N LYS A 37 -1.43 -1.52 -19.54
CA LYS A 37 -2.69 -2.02 -18.96
C LYS A 37 -3.96 -1.46 -19.62
N PHE A 38 -3.81 -0.47 -20.51
CA PHE A 38 -4.91 0.12 -21.29
C PHE A 38 -4.96 -0.39 -22.73
N HIS A 39 -3.84 -0.90 -23.28
CA HIS A 39 -3.74 -1.33 -24.68
C HIS A 39 -2.84 -2.56 -24.82
N ASP A 40 -3.43 -3.74 -25.02
CA ASP A 40 -2.73 -4.99 -25.29
C ASP A 40 -3.63 -5.97 -26.03
N ASP A 41 -3.62 -5.88 -27.37
CA ASP A 41 -4.45 -6.73 -28.24
C ASP A 41 -4.13 -8.22 -28.06
N PHE A 42 -2.85 -8.57 -27.85
CA PHE A 42 -2.46 -9.96 -27.68
C PHE A 42 -3.05 -10.53 -26.37
N PHE A 43 -3.03 -9.74 -25.31
CA PHE A 43 -3.68 -10.14 -24.06
C PHE A 43 -5.19 -10.29 -24.26
N CYS A 44 -5.84 -9.31 -24.88
CA CYS A 44 -7.28 -9.33 -25.12
C CYS A 44 -7.70 -10.60 -25.87
N ASP A 45 -7.06 -10.91 -26.99
CA ASP A 45 -7.32 -12.12 -27.78
C ASP A 45 -7.16 -13.41 -26.98
N ARG A 46 -6.13 -13.47 -26.16
CA ARG A 46 -5.82 -14.65 -25.33
C ARG A 46 -6.79 -14.80 -24.18
N PHE A 47 -7.11 -13.70 -23.51
CA PHE A 47 -8.01 -13.70 -22.36
C PHE A 47 -9.44 -13.97 -22.77
N GLU A 48 -9.90 -13.43 -23.91
CA GLU A 48 -11.20 -13.71 -24.49
C GLU A 48 -11.37 -15.19 -24.83
N LYS A 49 -10.38 -15.82 -25.49
CA LYS A 49 -10.38 -17.27 -25.73
C LYS A 49 -10.45 -18.06 -24.42
N GLN A 50 -9.83 -17.55 -23.36
CA GLN A 50 -9.91 -18.18 -22.04
C GLN A 50 -11.32 -18.07 -21.46
N LEU A 51 -11.96 -16.90 -21.53
CA LEU A 51 -13.35 -16.70 -21.10
C LEU A 51 -14.33 -17.61 -21.85
N GLN A 52 -14.11 -17.83 -23.15
CA GLN A 52 -14.94 -18.70 -23.99
C GLN A 52 -14.67 -20.20 -23.81
N SER A 53 -13.53 -20.58 -23.22
CA SER A 53 -13.11 -21.98 -23.10
C SER A 53 -13.80 -22.75 -21.97
N ASP A 54 -14.43 -22.05 -21.05
CA ASP A 54 -15.11 -22.61 -19.87
C ASP A 54 -16.21 -21.65 -19.39
N SER A 55 -17.08 -22.12 -18.51
CA SER A 55 -18.08 -21.27 -17.86
C SER A 55 -17.51 -20.78 -16.52
N TYR A 56 -17.26 -19.48 -16.43
CA TYR A 56 -16.81 -18.84 -15.20
C TYR A 56 -17.93 -18.07 -14.52
N ASP A 57 -18.05 -18.24 -13.21
CA ASP A 57 -18.99 -17.48 -12.40
C ASP A 57 -18.48 -16.06 -12.12
N ALA A 58 -17.15 -15.88 -12.09
CA ALA A 58 -16.51 -14.58 -11.92
C ALA A 58 -15.07 -14.57 -12.44
N VAL A 59 -14.56 -13.39 -12.75
CA VAL A 59 -13.14 -13.08 -12.89
C VAL A 59 -12.66 -12.36 -11.63
N MET A 60 -11.44 -12.66 -11.16
CA MET A 60 -10.86 -11.99 -9.99
C MET A 60 -9.42 -11.57 -10.24
N SER A 61 -9.02 -10.41 -9.71
CA SER A 61 -7.63 -9.96 -9.72
C SER A 61 -7.25 -9.24 -8.43
N ILE A 62 -5.94 -9.19 -8.17
CA ILE A 62 -5.36 -8.20 -7.25
C ILE A 62 -5.06 -6.95 -8.08
N ASN A 63 -5.56 -5.81 -7.64
CA ASN A 63 -5.69 -4.55 -8.36
C ASN A 63 -6.67 -4.59 -9.53
N PHE A 64 -7.07 -3.39 -9.98
CA PHE A 64 -8.04 -3.21 -11.06
C PHE A 64 -7.34 -3.04 -12.41
N PHE A 65 -7.85 -3.74 -13.45
CA PHE A 65 -7.30 -3.71 -14.80
C PHE A 65 -8.38 -3.37 -15.83
N PRO A 66 -8.23 -2.25 -16.56
CA PRO A 66 -9.21 -1.80 -17.56
C PRO A 66 -9.52 -2.85 -18.63
N LEU A 67 -8.49 -3.48 -19.21
CA LEU A 67 -8.69 -4.51 -20.25
C LEU A 67 -9.51 -5.72 -19.75
N ILE A 68 -9.35 -6.09 -18.46
CA ILE A 68 -10.16 -7.16 -17.87
C ILE A 68 -11.59 -6.68 -17.64
N ALA A 69 -11.76 -5.44 -17.18
CA ALA A 69 -13.09 -4.84 -17.00
C ALA A 69 -13.88 -4.79 -18.33
N ASP A 70 -13.24 -4.35 -19.44
CA ASP A 70 -13.84 -4.32 -20.78
C ASP A 70 -14.28 -5.71 -21.22
N LEU A 71 -13.41 -6.71 -21.11
CA LEU A 71 -13.72 -8.08 -21.51
C LEU A 71 -14.81 -8.70 -20.63
N CYS A 72 -14.76 -8.48 -19.33
CA CYS A 72 -15.81 -8.96 -18.42
C CYS A 72 -17.16 -8.29 -18.70
N HIS A 73 -17.17 -6.98 -18.99
CA HIS A 73 -18.37 -6.27 -19.37
C HIS A 73 -18.95 -6.79 -20.69
N ALA A 74 -18.10 -7.01 -21.71
CA ALA A 74 -18.52 -7.55 -23.01
C ALA A 74 -19.14 -8.96 -22.90
N HIS A 75 -18.63 -9.79 -21.99
CA HIS A 75 -19.11 -11.15 -21.76
C HIS A 75 -20.12 -11.26 -20.62
N GLN A 76 -20.49 -10.16 -19.95
CA GLN A 76 -21.41 -10.11 -18.81
C GLN A 76 -21.00 -11.06 -17.67
N ILE A 77 -19.72 -11.10 -17.36
CA ILE A 77 -19.14 -11.88 -16.26
C ILE A 77 -18.75 -10.93 -15.13
N PRO A 78 -19.13 -11.16 -13.88
CA PRO A 78 -18.72 -10.37 -12.74
C PRO A 78 -17.19 -10.28 -12.62
N TYR A 79 -16.67 -9.07 -12.40
CA TYR A 79 -15.24 -8.82 -12.20
C TYR A 79 -14.97 -8.28 -10.81
N LEU A 80 -14.29 -9.05 -9.98
CA LEU A 80 -13.91 -8.74 -8.61
C LEU A 80 -12.46 -8.24 -8.58
N ALA A 81 -12.26 -6.96 -8.33
CA ALA A 81 -10.93 -6.35 -8.23
C ALA A 81 -10.64 -5.93 -6.78
N TRP A 82 -9.71 -6.62 -6.12
CA TRP A 82 -9.27 -6.23 -4.77
C TRP A 82 -7.99 -5.42 -4.85
N CYS A 83 -8.12 -4.11 -4.63
CA CYS A 83 -7.03 -3.14 -4.84
C CYS A 83 -6.16 -3.02 -3.60
N TYR A 84 -4.86 -3.16 -3.81
CA TYR A 84 -3.79 -3.04 -2.82
C TYR A 84 -3.01 -1.74 -2.97
N ASP A 85 -3.21 -1.03 -4.08
CA ASP A 85 -2.62 0.28 -4.35
C ASP A 85 -3.65 1.38 -4.04
N SER A 86 -3.20 2.48 -3.43
CA SER A 86 -3.96 3.71 -3.15
C SER A 86 -3.00 4.90 -3.23
N PRO A 87 -3.41 6.01 -3.89
CA PRO A 87 -4.63 6.18 -4.63
C PRO A 87 -4.62 5.46 -5.98
N LEU A 88 -5.81 5.13 -6.50
CA LEU A 88 -5.94 4.60 -7.85
C LEU A 88 -5.63 5.68 -8.90
N GLU A 89 -5.16 5.25 -10.08
CA GLU A 89 -4.95 6.17 -11.19
C GLU A 89 -6.28 6.73 -11.72
N GLU A 90 -6.36 8.05 -11.94
CA GLU A 90 -7.58 8.74 -12.41
C GLU A 90 -8.16 8.14 -13.71
N LYS A 91 -7.32 7.74 -14.65
CA LYS A 91 -7.77 7.11 -15.91
C LYS A 91 -8.60 5.83 -15.73
N LEU A 92 -8.52 5.17 -14.58
CA LEU A 92 -9.30 3.98 -14.28
C LEU A 92 -10.79 4.29 -14.09
N GLU A 93 -11.14 5.53 -13.74
CA GLU A 93 -12.51 5.96 -13.49
C GLU A 93 -13.44 5.75 -14.70
N GLU A 94 -12.91 5.83 -15.92
CA GLU A 94 -13.66 5.61 -17.17
C GLU A 94 -14.34 4.22 -17.22
N TYR A 95 -13.77 3.26 -16.50
CA TYR A 95 -14.20 1.86 -16.48
C TYR A 95 -15.05 1.50 -15.25
N PHE A 96 -15.11 2.34 -14.22
CA PHE A 96 -15.73 1.98 -12.94
C PHE A 96 -17.24 1.78 -13.02
N SER A 97 -17.90 2.42 -13.98
CA SER A 97 -19.37 2.40 -14.14
C SER A 97 -19.95 1.09 -14.70
N TYR A 98 -19.09 0.15 -15.14
CA TYR A 98 -19.61 -1.11 -15.68
C TYR A 98 -20.32 -1.90 -14.58
N ASP A 99 -21.52 -2.39 -14.89
CA ASP A 99 -22.39 -3.13 -13.98
C ASP A 99 -21.81 -4.49 -13.53
N THR A 100 -20.85 -5.00 -14.30
CA THR A 100 -20.10 -6.22 -13.98
C THR A 100 -18.97 -6.00 -12.98
N ASN A 101 -18.58 -4.76 -12.68
CA ASN A 101 -17.46 -4.48 -11.80
C ASN A 101 -17.87 -4.51 -10.32
N HIS A 102 -16.98 -5.10 -9.50
CA HIS A 102 -17.00 -5.08 -8.03
C HIS A 102 -15.59 -4.71 -7.59
N ILE A 103 -15.38 -3.44 -7.23
CA ILE A 103 -14.06 -2.87 -6.94
C ILE A 103 -13.93 -2.64 -5.44
N PHE A 104 -12.93 -3.25 -4.83
CA PHE A 104 -12.72 -3.19 -3.39
C PHE A 104 -11.42 -2.44 -3.07
N LEU A 105 -11.55 -1.30 -2.36
CA LEU A 105 -10.45 -0.45 -1.93
C LEU A 105 -10.21 -0.61 -0.44
N PHE A 106 -8.95 -0.64 -0.03
CA PHE A 106 -8.61 -0.77 1.38
C PHE A 106 -8.57 0.55 2.15
N ASP A 107 -8.55 1.69 1.45
CA ASP A 107 -8.65 3.03 2.02
C ASP A 107 -10.11 3.48 1.96
N ARG A 108 -10.73 3.67 3.12
CA ARG A 108 -12.14 4.04 3.23
C ARG A 108 -12.43 5.41 2.63
N ILE A 109 -11.57 6.39 2.90
CA ILE A 109 -11.76 7.74 2.39
C ILE A 109 -11.74 7.75 0.86
N GLU A 110 -10.84 6.99 0.24
CA GLU A 110 -10.83 6.84 -1.21
C GLU A 110 -12.08 6.13 -1.74
N ALA A 111 -12.54 5.07 -1.07
CA ALA A 111 -13.76 4.38 -1.47
C ALA A 111 -15.00 5.30 -1.37
N GLU A 112 -15.13 6.06 -0.29
CA GLU A 112 -16.20 7.04 -0.09
C GLU A 112 -16.15 8.16 -1.13
N TYR A 113 -14.96 8.63 -1.50
CA TYR A 113 -14.79 9.60 -2.58
C TYR A 113 -15.41 9.11 -3.89
N TYR A 114 -15.10 7.89 -4.33
CA TYR A 114 -15.69 7.33 -5.54
C TYR A 114 -17.20 7.09 -5.43
N GLN A 115 -17.69 6.66 -4.27
CA GLN A 115 -19.13 6.51 -4.02
C GLN A 115 -19.88 7.86 -4.11
N GLN A 116 -19.28 8.94 -3.61
CA GLN A 116 -19.84 10.31 -3.73
C GLN A 116 -19.88 10.80 -5.19
N LEU A 117 -18.93 10.33 -6.03
CA LEU A 117 -18.98 10.57 -7.49
C LEU A 117 -20.01 9.71 -8.22
N GLY A 118 -20.71 8.79 -7.53
CA GLY A 118 -21.75 7.94 -8.09
C GLY A 118 -21.32 6.54 -8.51
N TYR A 119 -20.08 6.13 -8.26
CA TYR A 119 -19.57 4.80 -8.57
C TYR A 119 -19.98 3.78 -7.50
N SER A 120 -21.19 3.25 -7.60
CA SER A 120 -21.73 2.24 -6.65
C SER A 120 -20.99 0.91 -6.66
N GLN A 121 -20.18 0.64 -7.70
CA GLN A 121 -19.34 -0.54 -7.87
C GLN A 121 -18.12 -0.54 -6.94
N VAL A 122 -17.74 0.63 -6.42
CA VAL A 122 -16.61 0.79 -5.51
C VAL A 122 -17.05 0.60 -4.06
N GLN A 123 -16.36 -0.26 -3.34
CA GLN A 123 -16.66 -0.58 -1.94
C GLN A 123 -15.37 -0.57 -1.11
N HIS A 124 -15.50 -0.20 0.17
CA HIS A 124 -14.41 -0.33 1.13
C HIS A 124 -14.27 -1.78 1.59
N LEU A 125 -13.06 -2.32 1.51
CA LEU A 125 -12.72 -3.64 2.06
C LEU A 125 -11.26 -3.65 2.52
N PRO A 126 -10.99 -3.70 3.82
CA PRO A 126 -9.62 -3.79 4.34
C PRO A 126 -8.86 -5.00 3.79
N LEU A 127 -7.54 -4.89 3.74
CA LEU A 127 -6.64 -5.97 3.33
C LEU A 127 -6.66 -7.13 4.35
N ALA A 128 -5.97 -8.21 4.03
CA ALA A 128 -5.86 -9.41 4.87
C ALA A 128 -4.43 -9.94 4.93
N VAL A 129 -4.16 -10.78 5.93
CA VAL A 129 -2.90 -11.50 6.07
C VAL A 129 -3.15 -12.97 6.38
N ASN A 130 -2.27 -13.85 5.89
CA ASN A 130 -2.36 -15.30 6.10
C ASN A 130 -1.55 -15.71 7.34
N THR A 131 -2.16 -15.59 8.51
CA THR A 131 -1.53 -15.97 9.78
C THR A 131 -1.25 -17.48 9.87
N GLU A 132 -2.07 -18.35 9.24
CA GLU A 132 -1.80 -19.80 9.21
C GLU A 132 -0.51 -20.15 8.50
N ARG A 133 -0.21 -19.48 7.38
CA ARG A 133 1.07 -19.63 6.68
C ARG A 133 2.21 -19.11 7.54
N LEU A 134 2.05 -17.92 8.09
CA LEU A 134 3.06 -17.28 8.93
C LEU A 134 3.42 -18.14 10.15
N ASP A 135 2.44 -18.74 10.83
CA ASP A 135 2.67 -19.60 11.99
C ASP A 135 3.46 -20.88 11.67
N LYS A 136 3.35 -21.39 10.44
CA LYS A 136 4.08 -22.57 9.99
C LYS A 136 5.55 -22.29 9.65
N LEU A 137 5.94 -21.00 9.49
CA LEU A 137 7.31 -20.64 9.16
C LEU A 137 8.25 -20.86 10.35
N GLN A 138 9.33 -21.59 10.09
CA GLN A 138 10.40 -21.84 11.06
C GLN A 138 11.70 -21.22 10.51
N PHE A 139 12.41 -20.51 11.37
CA PHE A 139 13.65 -19.83 11.01
C PHE A 139 14.82 -20.45 11.79
N SER A 140 15.91 -20.68 11.09
CA SER A 140 17.15 -21.14 11.73
C SER A 140 17.76 -20.04 12.62
N PRO A 141 18.55 -20.40 13.63
CA PRO A 141 19.26 -19.41 14.45
C PRO A 141 20.12 -18.44 13.62
N ALA A 142 20.69 -18.90 12.50
CA ALA A 142 21.48 -18.06 11.61
C ALA A 142 20.64 -17.02 10.87
N GLN A 143 19.42 -17.37 10.43
CA GLN A 143 18.49 -16.41 9.83
C GLN A 143 18.03 -15.36 10.84
N ILE A 144 17.66 -15.78 12.05
CA ILE A 144 17.29 -14.86 13.13
C ILE A 144 18.44 -13.91 13.45
N GLN A 145 19.66 -14.43 13.63
CA GLN A 145 20.84 -13.61 13.92
C GLN A 145 21.18 -12.61 12.81
N LYS A 146 20.98 -13.01 11.53
CA LYS A 146 21.21 -12.13 10.36
C LYS A 146 20.30 -10.89 10.41
N HIS A 147 19.06 -11.05 10.86
CA HIS A 147 18.05 -9.99 10.83
C HIS A 147 17.81 -9.31 12.18
N ARG A 148 18.54 -9.74 13.22
CA ARG A 148 18.38 -9.18 14.56
C ARG A 148 18.84 -7.74 14.64
N CYS A 149 17.93 -6.83 14.98
CA CYS A 149 18.19 -5.40 15.14
C CYS A 149 17.22 -4.78 16.15
N ASP A 150 17.47 -3.53 16.50
CA ASP A 150 16.55 -2.76 17.35
C ASP A 150 15.36 -2.27 16.54
N VAL A 151 15.61 -1.64 15.37
CA VAL A 151 14.58 -1.12 14.50
C VAL A 151 14.79 -1.66 13.09
N SER A 152 13.73 -2.13 12.45
CA SER A 152 13.75 -2.48 11.01
C SER A 152 12.77 -1.64 10.22
N PHE A 153 13.13 -1.34 8.98
CA PHE A 153 12.23 -0.83 7.98
C PHE A 153 12.39 -1.59 6.67
N ILE A 154 11.28 -2.11 6.12
CA ILE A 154 11.24 -2.76 4.81
C ILE A 154 10.39 -1.92 3.87
N GLY A 155 10.96 -1.36 2.81
CA GLY A 155 10.19 -0.55 1.86
C GLY A 155 11.04 0.34 0.97
N HIS A 156 10.35 1.24 0.28
CA HIS A 156 10.96 2.28 -0.56
C HIS A 156 10.93 3.63 0.17
N LEU A 157 11.88 4.51 -0.17
CA LEU A 157 11.87 5.89 0.34
C LEU A 157 10.85 6.77 -0.39
N TYR A 158 10.35 6.34 -1.56
CA TYR A 158 9.49 7.13 -2.45
C TYR A 158 10.19 8.40 -2.95
N GLU A 159 11.30 8.23 -3.69
CA GLU A 159 11.91 9.35 -4.40
C GLU A 159 10.85 10.04 -5.27
N SER A 160 10.56 11.28 -4.93
CA SER A 160 9.52 12.05 -5.59
C SER A 160 10.04 12.74 -6.85
N PRO A 161 9.24 12.82 -7.93
CA PRO A 161 9.57 13.64 -9.08
C PRO A 161 9.40 15.14 -8.84
N LEU A 162 8.93 15.56 -7.65
CA LEU A 162 8.49 16.93 -7.38
C LEU A 162 9.55 17.98 -7.69
N GLN A 163 10.80 17.74 -7.31
CA GLN A 163 11.92 18.67 -7.60
C GLN A 163 12.11 18.87 -9.12
N VAL A 164 11.96 17.80 -9.89
CA VAL A 164 12.06 17.86 -11.37
C VAL A 164 10.84 18.58 -11.94
N LEU A 165 9.66 18.30 -11.43
CA LEU A 165 8.41 18.94 -11.85
C LEU A 165 8.41 20.45 -11.57
N LEU A 166 8.99 20.87 -10.46
CA LEU A 166 9.07 22.29 -10.09
C LEU A 166 10.31 23.01 -10.63
N TYR A 167 11.18 22.34 -11.38
CA TYR A 167 12.42 22.95 -11.86
C TYR A 167 12.18 24.28 -12.62
N SER A 168 11.18 24.32 -13.49
CA SER A 168 10.84 25.50 -14.30
C SER A 168 9.81 26.43 -13.66
N ALA A 169 9.28 26.09 -12.49
CA ALA A 169 8.33 26.92 -11.76
C ALA A 169 9.02 28.16 -11.17
N ASP A 170 8.27 29.24 -11.02
CA ASP A 170 8.75 30.45 -10.36
C ASP A 170 8.84 30.27 -8.82
N ASP A 171 9.45 31.25 -8.16
CA ASP A 171 9.67 31.19 -6.71
C ASP A 171 8.37 31.23 -5.89
N TYR A 172 7.31 31.84 -6.43
CA TYR A 172 6.00 31.84 -5.77
C TYR A 172 5.40 30.45 -5.73
N ILE A 173 5.37 29.73 -6.86
CA ILE A 173 4.85 28.36 -6.95
C ILE A 173 5.68 27.44 -6.05
N LYS A 174 7.02 27.54 -6.11
CA LYS A 174 7.90 26.74 -5.25
C LYS A 174 7.64 26.99 -3.77
N GLY A 175 7.54 28.25 -3.37
CA GLY A 175 7.27 28.63 -1.99
C GLY A 175 5.90 28.19 -1.50
N TYR A 176 4.87 28.23 -2.36
CA TYR A 176 3.54 27.77 -2.03
C TYR A 176 3.52 26.24 -1.79
N ILE A 177 4.12 25.47 -2.69
CA ILE A 177 4.21 24.00 -2.56
C ILE A 177 5.08 23.62 -1.35
N GLU A 178 6.18 24.32 -1.10
CA GLU A 178 6.99 24.12 0.12
C GLU A 178 6.16 24.37 1.38
N GLY A 179 5.29 25.39 1.37
CA GLY A 179 4.34 25.64 2.47
C GLY A 179 3.40 24.46 2.73
N ILE A 180 2.86 23.87 1.66
CA ILE A 180 2.03 22.64 1.76
C ILE A 180 2.83 21.49 2.36
N LEU A 181 4.04 21.24 1.84
CA LEU A 181 4.94 20.19 2.33
C LEU A 181 5.19 20.32 3.83
N GLN A 182 5.62 21.51 4.28
CA GLN A 182 5.96 21.77 5.67
C GLN A 182 4.76 21.68 6.61
N ALA A 183 3.57 22.04 6.14
CA ALA A 183 2.34 21.92 6.91
C ALA A 183 1.92 20.45 7.03
N GLN A 184 1.81 19.72 5.91
CA GLN A 184 1.35 18.32 5.91
C GLN A 184 2.34 17.38 6.61
N LEU A 185 3.64 17.67 6.59
CA LEU A 185 4.66 16.87 7.29
C LEU A 185 4.42 16.82 8.81
N ARG A 186 3.71 17.82 9.35
CA ARG A 186 3.39 17.94 10.78
C ARG A 186 1.96 17.51 11.14
N VAL A 187 1.15 17.14 10.15
CA VAL A 187 -0.24 16.76 10.37
C VAL A 187 -0.42 15.28 10.01
N TYR A 188 -0.90 14.52 10.98
CA TYR A 188 -1.21 13.10 10.86
C TYR A 188 -2.72 12.88 10.99
N GLY A 189 -3.27 11.91 10.26
CA GLY A 189 -4.69 11.56 10.31
C GLY A 189 -5.62 12.50 9.55
N TYR A 190 -5.10 13.51 8.89
CA TYR A 190 -5.84 14.38 7.99
C TYR A 190 -4.99 14.76 6.77
N TYR A 191 -5.52 14.54 5.58
CA TYR A 191 -4.87 14.83 4.31
C TYR A 191 -5.54 16.05 3.66
N PHE A 192 -4.83 17.18 3.64
CA PHE A 192 -5.39 18.43 3.12
C PHE A 192 -4.69 18.92 1.83
N ILE A 193 -3.78 18.14 1.28
CA ILE A 193 -3.02 18.52 0.07
C ILE A 193 -3.98 18.83 -1.08
N ASP A 194 -5.00 17.98 -1.27
CA ASP A 194 -5.99 18.13 -2.34
C ASP A 194 -6.78 19.43 -2.23
N GLU A 195 -7.07 19.90 -1.02
CA GLU A 195 -7.79 21.15 -0.78
C GLU A 195 -6.95 22.40 -1.13
N LEU A 196 -5.61 22.27 -1.08
CA LEU A 196 -4.69 23.38 -1.32
C LEU A 196 -4.16 23.41 -2.76
N ILE A 197 -4.39 22.38 -3.55
CA ILE A 197 -4.09 22.39 -4.99
C ILE A 197 -5.27 23.03 -5.72
N THR A 198 -5.22 24.36 -5.88
CA THR A 198 -6.24 25.06 -6.67
C THR A 198 -6.00 24.91 -8.17
N ASP A 199 -7.05 25.14 -8.98
CA ASP A 199 -6.93 25.12 -10.44
C ASP A 199 -5.89 26.13 -10.92
N GLU A 200 -5.80 27.33 -10.28
CA GLU A 200 -4.81 28.36 -10.61
C GLU A 200 -3.38 27.89 -10.33
N LEU A 201 -3.16 27.15 -9.22
CA LEU A 201 -1.85 26.57 -8.93
C LEU A 201 -1.49 25.53 -9.97
N LEU A 202 -2.39 24.61 -10.27
CA LEU A 202 -2.20 23.53 -11.24
C LEU A 202 -1.91 24.09 -12.63
N ASP A 203 -2.69 25.09 -13.09
CA ASP A 203 -2.47 25.78 -14.34
C ASP A 203 -1.11 26.48 -14.39
N SER A 204 -0.69 27.11 -13.29
CA SER A 204 0.60 27.80 -13.19
C SER A 204 1.77 26.81 -13.28
N VAL A 205 1.66 25.65 -12.63
CA VAL A 205 2.64 24.54 -12.75
C VAL A 205 2.71 24.06 -14.20
N ASN A 206 1.57 23.79 -14.85
CA ASN A 206 1.51 23.33 -16.23
C ASN A 206 2.03 24.37 -17.22
N GLN A 207 1.79 25.66 -16.98
CA GLN A 207 2.35 26.74 -17.79
C GLN A 207 3.89 26.80 -17.67
N SER A 208 4.45 26.49 -16.51
CA SER A 208 5.89 26.46 -16.32
C SER A 208 6.58 25.43 -17.24
N PHE A 209 5.95 24.26 -17.48
CA PHE A 209 6.44 23.26 -18.44
C PHE A 209 6.46 23.79 -19.88
N ARG A 210 5.40 24.48 -20.27
CA ARG A 210 5.31 25.07 -21.63
C ARG A 210 6.37 26.11 -21.89
N LYS A 211 6.74 26.92 -20.87
CA LYS A 211 7.79 27.94 -20.98
C LYS A 211 9.17 27.36 -21.30
N VAL A 212 9.43 26.10 -20.89
CA VAL A 212 10.70 25.40 -21.17
C VAL A 212 10.60 24.39 -22.32
N GLY A 213 9.52 24.47 -23.11
CA GLY A 213 9.33 23.63 -24.30
C GLY A 213 8.81 22.21 -24.04
N GLN A 214 8.41 21.88 -22.80
CA GLN A 214 7.82 20.59 -22.44
C GLN A 214 6.29 20.61 -22.64
N THR A 215 5.86 20.72 -23.88
CA THR A 215 4.43 20.90 -24.23
C THR A 215 3.59 19.63 -24.09
N SER A 216 4.21 18.46 -24.07
CA SER A 216 3.53 17.16 -23.91
C SER A 216 3.32 16.77 -22.43
N LEU A 217 4.01 17.43 -21.50
CA LEU A 217 3.85 17.19 -20.08
C LEU A 217 2.67 18.02 -19.55
N THR A 218 1.69 17.35 -19.02
CA THR A 218 0.57 17.98 -18.31
C THR A 218 0.27 17.16 -17.06
N LEU A 219 0.29 17.82 -15.90
CA LEU A 219 -0.15 17.22 -14.65
C LEU A 219 -1.65 17.48 -14.46
N ASN A 220 -2.34 16.50 -13.97
CA ASN A 220 -3.65 16.65 -13.37
C ASN A 220 -3.52 16.87 -11.85
N HIS A 221 -4.63 17.16 -11.21
CA HIS A 221 -4.70 17.42 -9.77
C HIS A 221 -4.12 16.25 -8.96
N ARG A 222 -4.54 15.03 -9.24
CA ARG A 222 -4.10 13.81 -8.55
C ARG A 222 -2.61 13.54 -8.74
N GLY A 223 -2.07 13.80 -9.93
CA GLY A 223 -0.63 13.66 -10.21
C GLY A 223 0.24 14.61 -9.41
N LEU A 224 -0.20 15.88 -9.26
CA LEU A 224 0.51 16.85 -8.42
C LEU A 224 0.40 16.51 -6.94
N SER A 225 -0.79 16.15 -6.48
CA SER A 225 -1.07 15.70 -5.11
C SER A 225 -0.20 14.50 -4.72
N PHE A 226 -0.15 13.48 -5.59
CA PHE A 226 0.68 12.30 -5.36
C PHE A 226 2.18 12.61 -5.34
N ALA A 227 2.66 13.52 -6.20
CA ALA A 227 4.06 13.96 -6.19
C ALA A 227 4.42 14.66 -4.86
N ILE A 228 3.53 15.53 -4.34
CA ILE A 228 3.69 16.19 -3.04
C ILE A 228 3.66 15.15 -1.90
N ALA A 229 2.69 14.25 -1.89
CA ALA A 229 2.57 13.18 -0.89
C ALA A 229 3.79 12.26 -0.87
N SER A 230 4.34 11.93 -2.05
CA SER A 230 5.56 11.14 -2.18
C SER A 230 6.78 11.85 -1.59
N GLU A 231 6.93 13.17 -1.83
CA GLU A 231 8.01 13.98 -1.24
C GLU A 231 7.92 14.01 0.28
N ILE A 232 6.73 14.23 0.84
CA ILE A 232 6.51 14.22 2.30
C ILE A 232 6.87 12.85 2.88
N THR A 233 6.46 11.77 2.22
CA THR A 233 6.78 10.41 2.65
C THR A 233 8.29 10.15 2.61
N ASN A 234 8.97 10.65 1.58
CA ASN A 234 10.43 10.56 1.46
C ASN A 234 11.11 11.28 2.63
N LEU A 235 10.73 12.53 2.88
CA LEU A 235 11.29 13.34 3.98
C LEU A 235 11.08 12.68 5.34
N GLU A 236 9.87 12.19 5.62
CA GLU A 236 9.56 11.49 6.88
C GLU A 236 10.39 10.21 7.04
N ARG A 237 10.47 9.38 5.99
CA ARG A 237 11.22 8.12 6.03
C ARG A 237 12.72 8.34 6.18
N CYS A 238 13.28 9.30 5.46
CA CYS A 238 14.68 9.65 5.58
C CYS A 238 15.00 10.16 6.99
N PHE A 239 14.20 11.11 7.51
CA PHE A 239 14.39 11.64 8.85
C PHE A 239 14.34 10.53 9.91
N LEU A 240 13.29 9.71 9.88
CA LEU A 240 13.13 8.64 10.87
C LEU A 240 14.27 7.62 10.80
N LEU A 241 14.68 7.20 9.59
CA LEU A 241 15.77 6.24 9.45
C LEU A 241 17.12 6.81 9.94
N GLU A 242 17.42 8.08 9.62
CA GLU A 242 18.63 8.73 10.10
C GLU A 242 18.64 8.83 11.64
N GLN A 243 17.55 9.31 12.22
CA GLN A 243 17.47 9.44 13.68
C GLN A 243 17.49 8.07 14.40
N MET A 244 16.78 7.08 13.85
CA MET A 244 16.82 5.72 14.39
C MET A 244 18.21 5.09 14.21
N GLY A 245 18.90 5.34 13.09
CA GLY A 245 20.25 4.84 12.84
C GLY A 245 21.30 5.43 13.76
N GLU A 246 21.19 6.72 14.11
CA GLU A 246 22.09 7.37 15.06
C GLU A 246 21.96 6.83 16.49
N LEU A 247 20.75 6.42 16.88
CA LEU A 247 20.43 6.05 18.26
C LEU A 247 20.39 4.54 18.50
N PHE A 248 20.04 3.75 17.48
CA PHE A 248 19.74 2.34 17.61
C PHE A 248 20.35 1.53 16.46
N ASN A 249 20.54 0.22 16.65
CA ASN A 249 20.90 -0.69 15.57
C ASN A 249 19.74 -0.82 14.58
N THR A 250 19.80 -0.05 13.49
CA THR A 250 18.70 0.11 12.53
C THR A 250 19.02 -0.56 11.20
N HIS A 251 18.16 -1.50 10.78
CA HIS A 251 18.27 -2.22 9.52
C HIS A 251 17.25 -1.69 8.50
N PHE A 252 17.73 -1.36 7.32
CA PHE A 252 16.91 -0.93 6.19
C PHE A 252 16.97 -1.93 5.04
N TYR A 253 15.79 -2.39 4.59
CA TYR A 253 15.65 -3.36 3.51
C TYR A 253 14.96 -2.72 2.32
N THR A 254 15.71 -2.51 1.24
CA THR A 254 15.22 -1.85 0.02
C THR A 254 15.88 -2.40 -1.24
N THR A 255 15.22 -2.24 -2.39
CA THR A 255 15.76 -2.56 -3.71
C THR A 255 16.46 -1.37 -4.36
N LYS A 256 16.27 -0.16 -3.83
CA LYS A 256 16.73 1.10 -4.44
C LYS A 256 18.03 1.59 -3.77
N PRO A 257 18.95 2.19 -4.54
CA PRO A 257 20.02 2.98 -3.94
C PRO A 257 19.43 4.13 -3.10
N HIS A 258 20.17 4.57 -2.09
CA HIS A 258 19.78 5.69 -1.23
C HIS A 258 21.01 6.44 -0.72
N SER A 259 20.80 7.65 -0.18
CA SER A 259 21.84 8.53 0.35
C SER A 259 21.84 8.63 1.88
N LEU A 260 21.19 7.68 2.58
CA LEU A 260 21.21 7.64 4.05
C LEU A 260 22.64 7.38 4.55
N SER A 261 22.92 7.85 5.77
CA SER A 261 24.22 7.71 6.44
C SER A 261 24.57 6.24 6.72
N ASP A 262 25.85 5.98 6.99
CA ASP A 262 26.36 4.64 7.34
C ASP A 262 25.84 4.12 8.71
N HIS A 263 25.16 4.97 9.48
CA HIS A 263 24.46 4.55 10.70
C HIS A 263 23.24 3.66 10.42
N VAL A 264 22.68 3.76 9.21
CA VAL A 264 21.58 2.91 8.75
C VAL A 264 22.13 1.72 7.97
N ILE A 265 22.00 0.51 8.52
CA ILE A 265 22.54 -0.70 7.92
C ILE A 265 21.62 -1.16 6.78
N SER A 266 22.02 -0.91 5.54
CA SER A 266 21.28 -1.34 4.35
C SER A 266 21.61 -2.79 3.98
N LEU A 267 20.57 -3.64 3.89
CA LEU A 267 20.70 -5.09 3.70
C LEU A 267 20.12 -5.60 2.37
N GLY A 268 19.67 -4.71 1.49
CA GLY A 268 19.02 -5.07 0.23
C GLY A 268 17.61 -5.67 0.41
N PRO A 269 16.98 -6.17 -0.67
CA PRO A 269 15.61 -6.69 -0.61
C PRO A 269 15.51 -8.02 0.12
N VAL A 270 14.32 -8.29 0.66
CA VAL A 270 13.95 -9.58 1.24
C VAL A 270 12.74 -10.18 0.52
N LYS A 271 12.70 -11.50 0.42
CA LYS A 271 11.59 -12.21 -0.20
C LYS A 271 10.35 -12.14 0.69
N TYR A 272 9.23 -11.70 0.09
CA TYR A 272 7.96 -11.48 0.81
C TYR A 272 7.49 -12.69 1.59
N MET A 273 7.41 -13.86 0.94
CA MET A 273 6.83 -15.07 1.52
C MET A 273 7.73 -15.76 2.56
N GLU A 274 9.05 -15.62 2.44
CA GLU A 274 10.03 -16.45 3.15
C GLU A 274 10.88 -15.68 4.16
N GLU A 275 11.43 -14.50 3.74
CA GLU A 275 12.42 -13.78 4.54
C GLU A 275 11.81 -12.61 5.32
N MET A 276 10.84 -11.90 4.74
CA MET A 276 10.22 -10.73 5.36
C MET A 276 9.61 -11.05 6.74
N PRO A 277 8.87 -12.17 6.94
CA PRO A 277 8.39 -12.55 8.26
C PRO A 277 9.52 -12.82 9.28
N CYS A 278 10.69 -13.29 8.81
CA CYS A 278 11.87 -13.47 9.66
C CYS A 278 12.39 -12.13 10.16
N VAL A 279 12.46 -11.12 9.29
CA VAL A 279 12.86 -9.76 9.68
C VAL A 279 11.92 -9.25 10.77
N PHE A 280 10.61 -9.31 10.55
CA PHE A 280 9.63 -8.80 11.50
C PHE A 280 9.70 -9.45 12.88
N ARG A 281 9.95 -10.78 12.94
CA ARG A 281 10.11 -11.51 14.20
C ARG A 281 11.47 -11.29 14.88
N SER A 282 12.49 -10.94 14.10
CA SER A 282 13.86 -10.78 14.62
C SER A 282 14.17 -9.35 15.04
N SER A 283 13.38 -8.39 14.61
CA SER A 283 13.49 -6.98 14.96
C SER A 283 12.69 -6.68 16.22
N ARG A 284 13.24 -5.84 17.09
CA ARG A 284 12.56 -5.44 18.32
C ARG A 284 11.41 -4.48 18.06
N LEU A 285 11.56 -3.59 17.06
CA LEU A 285 10.52 -2.71 16.53
C LEU A 285 10.55 -2.74 15.01
N ASN A 286 9.38 -2.65 14.39
CA ASN A 286 9.22 -2.60 12.93
C ASN A 286 8.56 -1.28 12.57
N LEU A 287 9.32 -0.40 11.91
CA LEU A 287 8.88 0.93 11.52
C LEU A 287 7.98 0.85 10.26
N ASN A 288 6.88 1.58 10.27
CA ASN A 288 5.96 1.68 9.15
C ASN A 288 5.44 3.11 8.95
N PRO A 289 6.24 4.05 8.43
CA PRO A 289 5.72 5.33 7.95
C PRO A 289 4.93 5.10 6.66
N THR A 290 3.60 5.20 6.79
CA THR A 290 2.65 4.98 5.69
C THR A 290 2.82 6.06 4.61
N LEU A 291 2.67 5.69 3.34
CA LEU A 291 2.61 6.64 2.22
C LEU A 291 1.50 7.68 2.47
N LYS A 292 1.83 8.97 2.42
CA LYS A 292 0.89 10.05 2.80
C LYS A 292 -0.38 10.12 1.96
N SER A 293 -0.35 9.62 0.74
CA SER A 293 -1.56 9.53 -0.11
C SER A 293 -2.57 8.47 0.35
N ILE A 294 -2.18 7.55 1.22
CA ILE A 294 -3.12 6.64 1.92
C ILE A 294 -3.72 7.44 3.07
N GLN A 295 -5.01 7.78 2.96
CA GLN A 295 -5.63 8.76 3.83
C GLN A 295 -6.15 8.16 5.14
N SER A 296 -6.76 6.98 5.08
CA SER A 296 -7.31 6.31 6.27
C SER A 296 -6.89 4.85 6.39
N GLY A 297 -6.65 4.19 5.27
CA GLY A 297 -6.49 2.76 5.15
C GLY A 297 -5.30 2.16 5.90
N ILE A 298 -5.42 0.90 6.28
CA ILE A 298 -4.35 0.14 6.91
C ILE A 298 -3.51 -0.51 5.81
N PRO A 299 -2.23 -0.07 5.62
CA PRO A 299 -1.39 -0.64 4.58
C PRO A 299 -1.04 -2.10 4.89
N LEU A 300 -0.87 -2.91 3.85
CA LEU A 300 -0.54 -4.34 3.98
C LEU A 300 0.68 -4.58 4.90
N ARG A 301 1.66 -3.69 4.85
CA ARG A 301 2.86 -3.78 5.68
C ARG A 301 2.55 -3.80 7.18
N ALA A 302 1.61 -2.99 7.64
CA ALA A 302 1.19 -2.98 9.04
C ALA A 302 0.58 -4.32 9.45
N LEU A 303 -0.28 -4.89 8.58
CA LEU A 303 -0.87 -6.21 8.80
C LEU A 303 0.17 -7.34 8.77
N ASP A 304 1.13 -7.28 7.84
CA ASP A 304 2.24 -8.26 7.73
C ASP A 304 3.11 -8.27 8.98
N ILE A 305 3.45 -7.09 9.51
CA ILE A 305 4.25 -6.95 10.75
C ILE A 305 3.52 -7.62 11.91
N MET A 306 2.29 -7.20 12.21
CA MET A 306 1.51 -7.73 13.31
C MET A 306 1.15 -9.21 13.11
N GLY A 307 0.76 -9.61 11.90
CA GLY A 307 0.48 -11.01 11.53
C GLY A 307 1.71 -11.93 11.67
N SER A 308 2.92 -11.36 11.58
CA SER A 308 4.18 -12.07 11.83
C SER A 308 4.58 -12.07 13.32
N LYS A 309 3.78 -11.53 14.23
CA LYS A 309 4.13 -11.31 15.66
C LYS A 309 5.28 -10.32 15.85
N GLY A 310 5.42 -9.36 14.93
CA GLY A 310 6.32 -8.22 15.06
C GLY A 310 5.63 -7.07 15.80
N VAL A 311 6.41 -6.25 16.51
CA VAL A 311 5.90 -5.02 17.11
C VAL A 311 5.85 -3.94 16.04
N LEU A 312 4.68 -3.40 15.76
CA LEU A 312 4.45 -2.33 14.80
C LEU A 312 4.68 -0.97 15.47
N LEU A 313 5.56 -0.14 14.89
CA LEU A 313 5.67 1.29 15.16
C LEU A 313 5.27 2.05 13.89
N SER A 314 4.09 2.66 13.89
CA SER A 314 3.50 3.29 12.72
C SER A 314 3.05 4.72 12.98
N ASN A 315 3.02 5.54 11.94
CA ASN A 315 2.29 6.80 12.01
C ASN A 315 0.81 6.56 12.26
N PHE A 316 0.17 7.54 12.89
CA PHE A 316 -1.28 7.53 13.08
C PHE A 316 -2.01 7.38 11.73
N GLN A 317 -2.97 6.45 11.67
CA GLN A 317 -3.94 6.28 10.59
C GLN A 317 -5.31 6.09 11.18
N PRO A 318 -6.37 6.75 10.64
CA PRO A 318 -7.72 6.67 11.20
C PRO A 318 -8.24 5.24 11.37
N GLU A 319 -8.06 4.37 10.36
CA GLU A 319 -8.55 2.99 10.47
C GLU A 319 -7.73 2.12 11.42
N LEU A 320 -6.46 2.46 11.74
CA LEU A 320 -5.71 1.71 12.76
C LEU A 320 -6.37 1.84 14.13
N VAL A 321 -6.77 3.04 14.53
CA VAL A 321 -7.37 3.26 15.87
C VAL A 321 -8.81 2.76 16.00
N GLU A 322 -9.46 2.36 14.91
CA GLU A 322 -10.76 1.69 14.95
C GLU A 322 -10.66 0.21 15.37
N TYR A 323 -9.55 -0.42 15.02
CA TYR A 323 -9.33 -1.85 15.28
C TYR A 323 -8.33 -2.12 16.40
N PHE A 324 -7.40 -1.21 16.64
CA PHE A 324 -6.26 -1.41 17.54
C PHE A 324 -6.13 -0.28 18.56
N GLU A 325 -5.60 -0.58 19.72
CA GLU A 325 -5.34 0.36 20.79
C GLU A 325 -3.84 0.67 20.90
N ASP A 326 -3.48 1.98 20.83
CA ASP A 326 -2.08 2.43 20.95
C ASP A 326 -1.49 2.03 22.31
N GLY A 327 -0.27 1.51 22.29
CA GLY A 327 0.43 1.03 23.47
C GLY A 327 -0.03 -0.34 23.99
N GLN A 328 -1.07 -0.94 23.40
CA GLN A 328 -1.56 -2.28 23.76
C GLN A 328 -1.43 -3.28 22.62
N ASP A 329 -1.78 -2.91 21.39
CA ASP A 329 -1.81 -3.81 20.23
C ASP A 329 -0.74 -3.44 19.19
N LEU A 330 -0.33 -2.18 19.19
CA LEU A 330 0.67 -1.55 18.33
C LEU A 330 1.16 -0.26 18.97
N ILE A 331 2.13 0.39 18.34
CA ILE A 331 2.66 1.69 18.77
C ILE A 331 2.41 2.71 17.66
N LEU A 332 1.65 3.78 17.95
CA LEU A 332 1.39 4.86 17.03
C LEU A 332 2.18 6.11 17.39
N TYR A 333 2.53 6.90 16.39
CA TYR A 333 3.10 8.23 16.54
C TYR A 333 2.36 9.26 15.70
N SER A 334 2.32 10.49 16.18
CA SER A 334 1.72 11.66 15.54
C SER A 334 2.73 12.79 15.30
N SER A 335 4.00 12.51 15.51
CA SER A 335 5.14 13.33 15.06
C SER A 335 6.37 12.46 14.91
N MET A 336 7.35 12.91 14.14
CA MET A 336 8.61 12.18 13.94
C MET A 336 9.42 12.11 15.25
N GLU A 337 9.38 13.16 16.06
CA GLU A 337 10.00 13.21 17.38
C GLU A 337 9.40 12.18 18.33
N GLU A 338 8.06 12.10 18.37
CA GLU A 338 7.33 11.10 19.16
C GLU A 338 7.71 9.66 18.74
N ALA A 339 7.90 9.41 17.42
CA ALA A 339 8.34 8.10 16.95
C ALA A 339 9.69 7.69 17.56
N VAL A 340 10.65 8.64 17.62
CA VAL A 340 11.99 8.41 18.21
C VAL A 340 11.89 8.21 19.72
N GLU A 341 11.12 9.03 20.42
CA GLU A 341 10.89 8.91 21.86
C GLU A 341 10.23 7.59 22.23
N LYS A 342 9.17 7.20 21.51
CA LYS A 342 8.50 5.91 21.70
C LYS A 342 9.44 4.74 21.40
N ALA A 343 10.24 4.81 20.34
CA ALA A 343 11.25 3.78 20.07
C ALA A 343 12.23 3.63 21.24
N ALA A 344 12.77 4.75 21.75
CA ALA A 344 13.69 4.72 22.90
C ALA A 344 13.04 4.10 24.14
N TYR A 345 11.78 4.43 24.41
CA TYR A 345 11.04 3.88 25.54
C TYR A 345 10.80 2.36 25.37
N TYR A 346 10.18 1.96 24.28
CA TYR A 346 9.80 0.56 24.08
C TYR A 346 11.02 -0.36 23.90
N LEU A 347 12.13 0.12 23.40
CA LEU A 347 13.37 -0.67 23.33
C LEU A 347 13.97 -1.02 24.71
N GLN A 348 13.57 -0.33 25.78
CA GLN A 348 13.97 -0.62 27.15
C GLN A 348 12.98 -1.54 27.90
N HIS A 349 11.80 -1.86 27.31
CA HIS A 349 10.72 -2.59 27.96
C HIS A 349 10.31 -3.82 27.13
N ASP A 350 11.11 -4.89 27.26
CA ASP A 350 10.93 -6.13 26.47
C ASP A 350 9.58 -6.80 26.74
N ASP A 351 9.16 -6.87 28.01
CA ASP A 351 7.88 -7.43 28.45
C ASP A 351 6.67 -6.72 27.83
N ILE A 352 6.70 -5.39 27.77
CA ILE A 352 5.64 -4.60 27.16
C ILE A 352 5.60 -4.86 25.65
N ARG A 353 6.76 -4.89 24.96
CA ARG A 353 6.81 -5.18 23.52
C ARG A 353 6.29 -6.56 23.19
N GLU A 354 6.66 -7.59 23.97
CA GLU A 354 6.18 -8.96 23.77
C GLU A 354 4.66 -9.03 23.90
N GLN A 355 4.09 -8.32 24.88
CA GLN A 355 2.65 -8.25 25.07
C GLN A 355 1.96 -7.53 23.88
N ILE A 356 2.50 -6.40 23.43
CA ILE A 356 1.98 -5.66 22.25
C ILE A 356 2.00 -6.55 21.00
N ALA A 357 3.12 -7.24 20.75
CA ALA A 357 3.22 -8.14 19.60
C ALA A 357 2.18 -9.26 19.64
N GLN A 358 1.95 -9.84 20.81
CA GLN A 358 0.93 -10.90 20.98
C GLN A 358 -0.48 -10.35 20.79
N ASN A 359 -0.81 -9.23 21.42
CA ASN A 359 -2.15 -8.62 21.30
C ASN A 359 -2.46 -8.22 19.85
N GLY A 360 -1.52 -7.54 19.18
CA GLY A 360 -1.67 -7.17 17.77
C GLY A 360 -1.87 -8.38 16.87
N TYR A 361 -1.11 -9.45 17.09
CA TYR A 361 -1.27 -10.71 16.35
C TYR A 361 -2.66 -11.33 16.55
N GLU A 362 -3.18 -11.41 17.78
CA GLU A 362 -4.51 -12.01 18.06
C GLU A 362 -5.63 -11.22 17.35
N LYS A 363 -5.58 -9.88 17.38
CA LYS A 363 -6.55 -9.05 16.66
C LYS A 363 -6.46 -9.22 15.14
N ILE A 364 -5.25 -9.33 14.59
CA ILE A 364 -5.05 -9.63 13.16
C ILE A 364 -5.69 -10.98 12.80
N LYS A 365 -5.43 -12.00 13.61
CA LYS A 365 -5.94 -13.35 13.39
C LYS A 365 -7.47 -13.43 13.47
N GLU A 366 -8.08 -12.59 14.29
CA GLU A 366 -9.55 -12.50 14.43
C GLU A 366 -10.19 -11.72 13.28
N SER A 367 -9.63 -10.57 12.89
CA SER A 367 -10.36 -9.56 12.12
C SER A 367 -9.83 -9.33 10.70
N PHE A 368 -8.60 -9.78 10.36
CA PHE A 368 -7.97 -9.48 9.06
C PHE A 368 -7.64 -10.76 8.28
N THR A 369 -8.64 -11.62 8.10
CA THR A 369 -8.47 -12.93 7.48
C THR A 369 -8.92 -12.94 6.03
N TYR A 370 -8.23 -13.71 5.19
CA TYR A 370 -8.63 -13.93 3.79
C TYR A 370 -10.03 -14.55 3.64
N PRO A 371 -10.44 -15.57 4.44
CA PRO A 371 -11.79 -16.12 4.34
C PRO A 371 -12.90 -15.08 4.47
N ASP A 372 -12.81 -14.19 5.46
CA ASP A 372 -13.79 -13.12 5.65
C ASP A 372 -13.84 -12.17 4.44
N ARG A 373 -12.67 -11.74 3.94
CA ARG A 373 -12.61 -10.82 2.80
C ARG A 373 -13.14 -11.45 1.52
N ILE A 374 -12.75 -12.70 1.23
CA ILE A 374 -13.21 -13.45 0.06
C ILE A 374 -14.72 -13.66 0.10
N GLN A 375 -15.27 -14.06 1.27
CA GLN A 375 -16.71 -14.24 1.41
C GLN A 375 -17.49 -12.94 1.20
N LYS A 376 -16.99 -11.80 1.72
CA LYS A 376 -17.59 -10.49 1.49
C LYS A 376 -17.57 -10.10 0.02
N MET A 377 -16.45 -10.31 -0.67
CA MET A 377 -16.36 -10.04 -2.11
C MET A 377 -17.33 -10.91 -2.91
N LEU A 378 -17.36 -12.22 -2.67
CA LEU A 378 -18.23 -13.14 -3.40
C LEU A 378 -19.73 -12.96 -3.08
N ALA A 379 -20.07 -12.36 -1.96
CA ALA A 379 -21.47 -12.04 -1.62
C ALA A 379 -22.05 -10.86 -2.43
N THR A 380 -21.23 -10.15 -3.22
CA THR A 380 -21.67 -9.03 -4.07
C THR A 380 -22.11 -9.47 -5.47
N ILE A 381 -21.93 -10.75 -5.82
CA ILE A 381 -22.28 -11.33 -7.14
C ILE A 381 -23.33 -12.42 -7.05
#